data_88b85dadb4d1f2fd4a1b66acf81056d5
#
_entry.id   88b85dadb4d1f2fd4a1b66acf81056d5
#
_cell.length_a   1.000
_cell.length_b   1.000
_cell.length_c   1.000
_cell.angle_alpha   90.00
_cell.angle_beta   90.00
_cell.angle_gamma   90.00
#
_symmetry.space_group_name_H-M   'P 1'
#
loop_
_entity.id
_entity.type
_entity.pdbx_description
1 polymer ?
#
loop_
_entity_poly.entity_id
_entity_poly.type
_entity_poly.pdbx_seq_one_letter_code
_entity_poly.pdbx_strand_id
1 'polypeptide(L)' 'MAPIPTPPAEPQDSPESYVGLEERSAERRAREHGWTSVRSLPPGAIITMEYRFGRLNFEVTDGRVTRCWKG' A
#
# COMPACT_ATOMS: atom_id res chain seq x y z
N MET A 1 14.32 -10.50 -32.29
CA MET A 1 13.20 -10.92 -31.43
C MET A 1 13.03 -9.90 -30.33
N ALA A 2 11.87 -9.29 -30.26
CA ALA A 2 11.62 -8.30 -29.22
C ALA A 2 11.53 -9.00 -27.85
N PRO A 3 12.13 -8.41 -26.80
CA PRO A 3 11.99 -8.99 -25.47
C PRO A 3 10.55 -8.94 -25.00
N ILE A 4 10.12 -9.99 -24.33
CA ILE A 4 8.80 -10.01 -23.71
C ILE A 4 8.84 -8.99 -22.57
N PRO A 5 7.92 -7.99 -22.58
CA PRO A 5 7.93 -7.02 -21.49
C PRO A 5 7.66 -7.72 -20.16
N THR A 6 8.56 -7.52 -19.23
CA THR A 6 8.38 -8.02 -17.87
C THR A 6 7.32 -7.13 -17.21
N PRO A 7 6.26 -7.72 -16.64
CA PRO A 7 5.31 -6.89 -15.90
C PRO A 7 6.02 -6.19 -14.74
N PRO A 8 5.63 -4.95 -14.41
CA PRO A 8 6.24 -4.24 -13.30
C PRO A 8 6.07 -5.06 -12.02
N ALA A 9 7.17 -5.24 -11.31
CA ALA A 9 7.13 -5.94 -10.03
C ALA A 9 6.53 -5.02 -8.98
N GLU A 10 5.81 -5.61 -8.02
CA GLU A 10 5.42 -4.85 -6.83
C GLU A 10 6.66 -4.38 -6.09
N PRO A 11 6.62 -3.20 -5.45
CA PRO A 11 7.71 -2.77 -4.59
C PRO A 11 8.00 -3.82 -3.52
N GLN A 12 9.28 -3.97 -3.20
CA GLN A 12 9.71 -4.94 -2.19
C GLN A 12 9.75 -4.32 -0.79
N ASP A 13 8.86 -3.40 -0.55
CA ASP A 13 8.70 -2.76 0.75
C ASP A 13 8.10 -3.71 1.75
N SER A 14 8.53 -3.57 2.99
CA SER A 14 7.82 -4.19 4.10
C SER A 14 6.60 -3.32 4.45
N PRO A 15 5.37 -3.84 4.36
CA PRO A 15 4.20 -3.07 4.77
C PRO A 15 4.28 -2.58 6.21
N GLU A 16 4.91 -3.34 7.08
CA GLU A 16 5.08 -2.97 8.49
C GLU A 16 5.85 -1.67 8.68
N SER A 17 6.70 -1.30 7.72
CA SER A 17 7.47 -0.07 7.80
C SER A 17 6.62 1.20 7.74
N TYR A 18 5.37 1.09 7.33
CA TYR A 18 4.43 2.20 7.26
C TYR A 18 3.62 2.38 8.55
N VAL A 19 3.60 1.38 9.42
CA VAL A 19 2.86 1.44 10.68
C VAL A 19 3.46 2.51 11.60
N GLY A 20 2.61 3.36 12.14
CA GLY A 20 3.03 4.46 12.99
C GLY A 20 3.27 5.78 12.27
N LEU A 21 3.32 5.77 10.93
CA LEU A 21 3.48 7.00 10.16
C LEU A 21 2.14 7.76 10.09
N GLU A 22 2.24 9.08 9.95
CA GLU A 22 1.09 9.89 9.60
C GLU A 22 0.58 9.47 8.22
N GLU A 23 -0.73 9.46 8.04
CA GLU A 23 -1.38 9.00 6.81
C GLU A 23 -0.79 9.62 5.55
N ARG A 24 -0.63 10.95 5.51
CA ARG A 24 -0.10 11.63 4.33
C ARG A 24 1.35 11.28 4.05
N SER A 25 2.15 11.16 5.11
CA SER A 25 3.55 10.76 4.99
C SER A 25 3.66 9.33 4.46
N ALA A 26 2.80 8.45 4.95
CA ALA A 26 2.76 7.07 4.50
C ALA A 26 2.36 6.97 3.03
N GLU A 27 1.33 7.72 2.60
CA GLU A 27 0.93 7.77 1.20
C GLU A 27 2.05 8.25 0.29
N ARG A 28 2.70 9.34 0.67
CA ARG A 28 3.81 9.90 -0.10
C ARG A 28 4.93 8.88 -0.24
N ARG A 29 5.30 8.24 0.86
CA ARG A 29 6.35 7.22 0.86
C ARG A 29 5.98 6.05 -0.04
N ALA A 30 4.75 5.59 0.02
CA ALA A 30 4.27 4.50 -0.82
C ALA A 30 4.41 4.86 -2.30
N ARG A 31 3.98 6.05 -2.70
CA ARG A 31 4.08 6.50 -4.08
C ARG A 31 5.54 6.63 -4.53
N GLU A 32 6.39 7.15 -3.67
CA GLU A 32 7.83 7.27 -3.95
C GLU A 32 8.49 5.91 -4.13
N HIS A 33 7.98 4.90 -3.42
CA HIS A 33 8.51 3.54 -3.50
C HIS A 33 7.92 2.73 -4.66
N GLY A 34 7.00 3.31 -5.42
CA GLY A 34 6.49 2.68 -6.64
C GLY A 34 5.14 1.99 -6.52
N TRP A 35 4.44 2.13 -5.40
CA TRP A 35 3.09 1.62 -5.29
C TRP A 35 2.16 2.42 -6.21
N THR A 36 1.36 1.74 -7.01
CA THR A 36 0.52 2.39 -8.01
C THR A 36 -0.77 2.93 -7.43
N SER A 37 -1.23 2.37 -6.33
CA SER A 37 -2.40 2.87 -5.61
C SER A 37 -2.26 2.64 -4.12
N VAL A 38 -2.92 3.50 -3.36
CA VAL A 38 -2.97 3.42 -1.90
C VAL A 38 -4.43 3.54 -1.48
N ARG A 39 -4.86 2.64 -0.62
CA ARG A 39 -6.21 2.68 -0.07
C ARG A 39 -6.12 2.88 1.44
N SER A 40 -6.74 3.95 1.94
CA SER A 40 -6.83 4.22 3.37
C SER A 40 -8.21 3.82 3.86
N LEU A 41 -8.25 3.06 4.94
CA LEU A 41 -9.48 2.54 5.50
C LEU A 41 -9.59 2.92 6.98
N PRO A 42 -10.82 3.19 7.47
CA PRO A 42 -11.03 3.41 8.90
C PRO A 42 -10.87 2.09 9.68
N PRO A 43 -10.63 2.17 11.00
CA PRO A 43 -10.57 0.99 11.83
C PRO A 43 -11.85 0.16 11.72
N GLY A 44 -11.70 -1.15 11.63
CA GLY A 44 -12.84 -2.05 11.56
C GLY A 44 -13.58 -2.08 10.24
N ALA A 45 -13.04 -1.44 9.19
CA ALA A 45 -13.65 -1.48 7.87
C ALA A 45 -13.75 -2.91 7.36
N ILE A 46 -14.87 -3.22 6.69
CA ILE A 46 -15.03 -4.52 6.05
C ILE A 46 -14.13 -4.54 4.82
N ILE A 47 -13.17 -5.45 4.83
CA ILE A 47 -12.22 -5.60 3.73
C ILE A 47 -12.75 -6.68 2.79
N THR A 48 -13.00 -6.30 1.53
CA THR A 48 -13.33 -7.29 0.52
C THR A 48 -12.07 -8.07 0.15
N MET A 49 -12.21 -9.36 -0.08
CA MET A 49 -11.10 -10.28 -0.40
C MET A 49 -10.61 -10.10 -1.84
N GLU A 50 -10.58 -8.87 -2.31
CA GLU A 50 -10.14 -8.57 -3.67
C GLU A 50 -8.69 -8.08 -3.65
N TYR A 51 -7.79 -8.93 -4.14
CA TYR A 51 -6.39 -8.56 -4.28
C TYR A 51 -6.19 -7.66 -5.50
N ARG A 52 -5.47 -6.56 -5.32
CA ARG A 52 -5.04 -5.70 -6.43
C ARG A 52 -3.52 -5.57 -6.43
N PHE A 53 -2.92 -5.95 -7.54
CA PHE A 53 -1.48 -5.83 -7.74
C PHE A 53 -1.07 -4.35 -7.67
N GLY A 54 -0.01 -4.08 -6.92
CA GLY A 54 0.50 -2.72 -6.79
C GLY A 54 -0.26 -1.82 -5.82
N ARG A 55 -1.27 -2.35 -5.14
CA ARG A 55 -2.01 -1.59 -4.14
C ARG A 55 -1.48 -1.84 -2.73
N LEU A 56 -1.27 -0.76 -2.00
CA LEU A 56 -0.93 -0.82 -0.59
C LEU A 56 -2.14 -0.32 0.22
N ASN A 57 -2.49 -1.04 1.27
CA ASN A 57 -3.65 -0.71 2.10
C ASN A 57 -3.20 -0.27 3.47
N PHE A 58 -3.81 0.80 3.96
CA PHE A 58 -3.59 1.30 5.31
C PHE A 58 -4.89 1.23 6.10
N GLU A 59 -4.82 0.77 7.34
CA GLU A 59 -5.85 1.04 8.33
C GLU A 59 -5.36 2.24 9.12
N VAL A 60 -6.17 3.30 9.19
CA VAL A 60 -5.77 4.57 9.79
C VAL A 60 -6.65 4.87 11.00
N THR A 61 -6.01 5.22 12.11
CA THR A 61 -6.68 5.64 13.33
C THR A 61 -6.04 6.94 13.79
N ASP A 62 -6.85 7.96 14.02
CA ASP A 62 -6.40 9.28 14.46
C ASP A 62 -5.27 9.85 13.58
N GLY A 63 -5.39 9.64 12.26
CA GLY A 63 -4.46 10.16 11.29
C GLY A 63 -3.14 9.38 11.17
N ARG A 64 -3.02 8.24 11.85
CA ARG A 64 -1.81 7.41 11.81
C ARG A 64 -2.14 6.01 11.31
N VAL A 65 -1.21 5.44 10.55
CA VAL A 65 -1.33 4.07 10.06
C VAL A 65 -1.15 3.10 11.22
N THR A 66 -2.16 2.27 11.46
CA THR A 66 -2.12 1.25 12.52
C THR A 66 -1.91 -0.14 11.97
N ARG A 67 -2.26 -0.36 10.69
CA ARG A 67 -2.01 -1.62 9.98
C ARG A 67 -1.72 -1.30 8.52
N CYS A 68 -0.92 -2.14 7.88
CA CYS A 68 -0.60 -1.99 6.47
C CYS A 68 -0.44 -3.38 5.85
N TRP A 69 -1.00 -3.56 4.64
CA TRP A 69 -0.87 -4.83 3.91
C TRP A 69 -1.00 -4.62 2.42
N LYS A 70 -0.48 -5.57 1.66
CA LYS A 70 -0.54 -5.56 0.20
C LYS A 70 -1.89 -6.04 -0.29
N GLY A 71 -2.28 -5.52 -1.42
CA GLY A 71 -3.48 -6.00 -2.13
C GLY A 71 -4.74 -5.40 -1.66
#